data_cac1ac119fb1eb157ae71a46ec6e85e1
#
_entry.id   cac1ac119fb1eb157ae71a46ec6e85e1
#
_cell.length_a   1.000
_cell.length_b   1.000
_cell.length_c   1.000
_cell.angle_alpha   90.00
_cell.angle_beta   90.00
_cell.angle_gamma   90.00
#
_symmetry.space_group_name_H-M   'P 1'
#
loop_
_entity.id
_entity.type
_entity.pdbx_description
1 polymer ?
#
loop_
_entity_poly.entity_id
_entity_poly.type
_entity_poly.pdbx_seq_one_letter_code
_entity_poly.pdbx_strand_id
1 'polypeptide(L)'
;MKYFNKVVYLIILTALLFSACSKDESTEPETDDIIPIVKPESTYTVLKEEDITYAEGLSHDQSSTSPFPIPLKLDVYYPDNNSTNRPVFMFIHGGGFTGGIKHKPEIVDMANYYASRGWVFVSIDYRTTEELGVIQGMTPEKLLVYYKGIAPQEWIDNALQGAQSSGEVQQATAMYLAQRDAKAALRWIVANANTYNINKDFITVGGASAGAITTIALGISNQEDFRDEISISDDPTLSTTNLNESYKVRSMVYFWGSNKKLDVFEAVYDLEQYDRYDPSDPELFMGHGTAEDPVTPYEEALELQGIYDSLGIYNKLVTLLLPNGNPAGHGAWNAVVDGKGLSELTLDFLVERQNLTVE
;
A
#
# COMPACT_ATOMS: atom_id res chain seq x y z
N MET A 1 15.30 -34.26 70.44
CA MET A 1 14.31 -35.33 70.75
C MET A 1 13.59 -35.62 69.45
N LYS A 2 13.99 -36.65 68.67
CA LYS A 2 13.43 -37.98 68.64
C LYS A 2 11.92 -37.93 68.31
N TYR A 3 11.40 -38.44 67.19
CA TYR A 3 11.41 -39.81 66.58
C TYR A 3 10.93 -39.62 65.11
N PHE A 4 11.47 -40.14 64.07
CA PHE A 4 11.54 -41.44 63.41
C PHE A 4 10.22 -42.24 63.45
N ASN A 5 9.61 -42.51 62.27
CA ASN A 5 9.20 -43.82 61.73
C ASN A 5 8.14 -43.57 60.63
N LYS A 6 8.12 -44.23 59.61
CA LYS A 6 8.39 -45.44 58.89
C LYS A 6 7.58 -45.43 57.58
N VAL A 7 8.24 -45.75 56.55
CA VAL A 7 7.81 -46.18 55.25
C VAL A 7 6.75 -47.28 55.27
N VAL A 8 5.70 -47.16 54.42
CA VAL A 8 4.99 -48.29 53.86
C VAL A 8 4.80 -48.03 52.36
N TYR A 9 5.46 -48.87 51.53
CA TYR A 9 5.24 -48.95 50.10
C TYR A 9 3.96 -49.75 49.88
N LEU A 10 3.01 -49.18 49.14
CA LEU A 10 1.91 -49.90 48.51
C LEU A 10 2.06 -49.82 47.00
N ILE A 11 2.55 -50.88 46.39
CA ILE A 11 2.61 -51.05 44.93
C ILE A 11 1.20 -51.42 44.48
N ILE A 12 0.53 -50.48 43.78
CA ILE A 12 -0.67 -50.77 43.01
C ILE A 12 -0.26 -50.79 41.53
N LEU A 13 -0.26 -52.01 40.99
CA LEU A 13 -0.07 -52.29 39.57
C LEU A 13 -1.37 -51.95 38.84
N THR A 14 -1.47 -50.75 38.22
CA THR A 14 -2.56 -50.43 37.32
C THR A 14 -2.05 -50.53 35.88
N ALA A 15 -2.66 -51.46 35.15
CA ALA A 15 -2.44 -51.68 33.74
C ALA A 15 -2.76 -50.39 32.96
N LEU A 16 -1.75 -49.78 32.31
CA LEU A 16 -1.90 -48.75 31.33
C LEU A 16 -2.44 -49.34 30.03
N LEU A 17 -3.73 -49.20 29.79
CA LEU A 17 -4.30 -49.30 28.45
C LEU A 17 -3.81 -48.07 27.65
N PHE A 18 -2.85 -48.30 26.78
CA PHE A 18 -2.51 -47.34 25.74
C PHE A 18 -3.68 -47.30 24.75
N SER A 19 -4.56 -46.32 24.94
CA SER A 19 -5.44 -45.84 23.88
C SER A 19 -4.59 -45.00 22.95
N ALA A 20 -4.17 -45.58 21.84
CA ALA A 20 -3.58 -44.81 20.74
C ALA A 20 -4.68 -43.95 20.16
N CYS A 21 -4.75 -42.69 20.61
CA CYS A 21 -5.42 -41.64 19.86
C CYS A 21 -4.53 -41.33 18.64
N SER A 22 -4.89 -41.87 17.48
CA SER A 22 -4.42 -41.36 16.21
C SER A 22 -4.89 -39.90 16.15
N LYS A 23 -3.97 -38.95 16.26
CA LYS A 23 -4.22 -37.62 15.72
C LYS A 23 -4.42 -37.86 14.22
N ASP A 24 -5.65 -37.77 13.77
CA ASP A 24 -5.91 -37.33 12.41
C ASP A 24 -5.30 -35.91 12.31
N GLU A 25 -4.09 -35.83 11.82
CA GLU A 25 -3.64 -34.64 11.15
C GLU A 25 -4.60 -34.48 9.97
N SER A 26 -5.61 -33.63 10.16
CA SER A 26 -6.29 -33.02 9.04
C SER A 26 -5.23 -32.17 8.36
N THR A 27 -4.50 -32.74 7.41
CA THR A 27 -3.89 -31.99 6.35
C THR A 27 -5.05 -31.27 5.68
N GLU A 28 -5.24 -29.99 6.01
CA GLU A 28 -5.94 -29.09 5.10
C GLU A 28 -5.29 -29.35 3.75
N PRO A 29 -6.06 -29.59 2.68
CA PRO A 29 -5.48 -29.71 1.36
C PRO A 29 -4.68 -28.44 1.14
N GLU A 30 -3.35 -28.56 0.89
CA GLU A 30 -2.60 -27.50 0.27
C GLU A 30 -3.42 -27.14 -0.96
N THR A 31 -4.09 -25.99 -0.92
CA THR A 31 -4.67 -25.41 -2.12
C THR A 31 -3.46 -25.08 -2.96
N ASP A 32 -3.18 -25.90 -3.98
CA ASP A 32 -2.20 -25.53 -5.01
C ASP A 32 -2.58 -24.10 -5.42
N ASP A 33 -1.73 -23.12 -5.08
CA ASP A 33 -1.93 -21.72 -5.45
C ASP A 33 -2.11 -21.69 -6.96
N ILE A 34 -3.34 -21.46 -7.41
CA ILE A 34 -3.61 -21.39 -8.84
C ILE A 34 -2.89 -20.14 -9.34
N ILE A 35 -1.77 -20.35 -10.01
CA ILE A 35 -0.93 -19.27 -10.52
C ILE A 35 -1.68 -18.54 -11.64
N PRO A 36 -1.82 -17.22 -11.60
CA PRO A 36 -2.45 -16.45 -12.65
C PRO A 36 -1.74 -16.60 -14.00
N ILE A 37 -2.53 -16.61 -15.08
CA ILE A 37 -2.04 -16.63 -16.45
C ILE A 37 -2.18 -15.23 -17.03
N VAL A 38 -1.09 -14.70 -17.58
CA VAL A 38 -1.03 -13.39 -18.21
C VAL A 38 -0.50 -13.49 -19.64
N LYS A 39 -0.66 -12.45 -20.44
CA LYS A 39 -0.22 -12.40 -21.83
C LYS A 39 0.99 -11.49 -21.98
N PRO A 40 1.96 -11.84 -22.83
CA PRO A 40 3.12 -10.98 -23.11
C PRO A 40 2.72 -9.76 -23.96
N GLU A 41 1.66 -9.89 -24.75
CA GLU A 41 1.18 -8.85 -25.66
C GLU A 41 -0.26 -8.43 -25.34
N SER A 42 -0.66 -7.26 -25.84
CA SER A 42 -2.04 -6.78 -25.75
C SER A 42 -2.97 -7.76 -26.48
N THR A 43 -3.76 -8.51 -25.73
CA THR A 43 -4.57 -9.63 -26.24
C THR A 43 -6.07 -9.39 -26.03
N TYR A 44 -6.43 -8.77 -24.90
CA TYR A 44 -7.84 -8.64 -24.51
C TYR A 44 -8.36 -7.23 -24.72
N THR A 45 -9.63 -7.12 -25.10
CA THR A 45 -10.37 -5.87 -24.97
C THR A 45 -10.42 -5.47 -23.48
N VAL A 46 -10.22 -4.20 -23.20
CA VAL A 46 -10.27 -3.68 -21.83
C VAL A 46 -11.67 -3.17 -21.52
N LEU A 47 -12.27 -3.69 -20.48
CA LEU A 47 -13.46 -3.16 -19.85
C LEU A 47 -13.05 -2.19 -18.75
N LYS A 48 -13.90 -1.19 -18.49
CA LYS A 48 -13.62 -0.13 -17.53
C LYS A 48 -14.87 0.24 -16.75
N GLU A 49 -14.72 0.39 -15.44
CA GLU A 49 -15.70 0.97 -14.55
C GLU A 49 -15.05 2.15 -13.82
N GLU A 50 -15.68 3.32 -13.91
CA GLU A 50 -15.11 4.57 -13.38
C GLU A 50 -15.91 5.11 -12.20
N ASP A 51 -15.26 5.92 -11.38
CA ASP A 51 -15.86 6.65 -10.26
C ASP A 51 -16.60 5.77 -9.24
N ILE A 52 -16.12 4.54 -9.06
CA ILE A 52 -16.65 3.63 -8.04
C ILE A 52 -16.30 4.17 -6.66
N THR A 53 -17.29 4.32 -5.80
CA THR A 53 -17.04 4.68 -4.39
C THR A 53 -16.53 3.46 -3.64
N TYR A 54 -15.26 3.49 -3.18
CA TYR A 54 -14.69 2.40 -2.41
C TYR A 54 -14.84 2.59 -0.89
N ALA A 55 -15.01 3.82 -0.44
CA ALA A 55 -15.23 4.19 0.95
C ALA A 55 -15.73 5.64 1.03
N GLU A 56 -16.02 6.11 2.24
CA GLU A 56 -16.13 7.52 2.58
C GLU A 56 -14.96 7.92 3.47
N GLY A 57 -14.62 9.21 3.45
CA GLY A 57 -13.62 9.81 4.32
C GLY A 57 -14.03 11.19 4.79
N LEU A 58 -13.61 11.59 5.99
CA LEU A 58 -13.91 12.94 6.49
C LEU A 58 -13.10 13.99 5.74
N SER A 59 -13.77 15.07 5.35
CA SER A 59 -13.21 16.28 4.77
C SER A 59 -13.63 17.49 5.58
N HIS A 60 -13.16 18.66 5.16
CA HIS A 60 -13.36 19.92 5.85
C HIS A 60 -13.64 21.06 4.87
N ASP A 61 -14.27 22.14 5.35
CA ASP A 61 -14.32 23.42 4.65
C ASP A 61 -13.92 24.57 5.59
N GLN A 62 -13.73 25.76 5.03
CA GLN A 62 -13.30 26.93 5.79
C GLN A 62 -14.41 27.53 6.67
N SER A 63 -15.66 27.15 6.48
CA SER A 63 -16.82 27.73 7.12
C SER A 63 -17.19 27.06 8.42
N SER A 64 -16.69 25.85 8.67
CA SER A 64 -17.06 25.00 9.81
C SER A 64 -15.87 24.26 10.37
N THR A 65 -15.87 24.07 11.69
CA THR A 65 -14.93 23.15 12.38
C THR A 65 -15.47 21.72 12.47
N SER A 66 -16.66 21.47 11.91
CA SER A 66 -17.25 20.13 11.85
C SER A 66 -16.91 19.47 10.53
N PRO A 67 -16.19 18.33 10.53
CA PRO A 67 -15.91 17.60 9.31
C PRO A 67 -17.18 16.97 8.73
N PHE A 68 -17.15 16.67 7.44
CA PHE A 68 -18.25 16.00 6.72
C PHE A 68 -17.71 14.89 5.82
N PRO A 69 -18.48 13.82 5.56
CA PRO A 69 -18.03 12.72 4.72
C PRO A 69 -18.00 13.12 3.24
N ILE A 70 -16.98 12.64 2.52
CA ILE A 70 -16.90 12.69 1.07
C ILE A 70 -16.66 11.28 0.51
N PRO A 71 -17.16 10.97 -0.70
CA PRO A 71 -16.90 9.68 -1.34
C PRO A 71 -15.45 9.61 -1.83
N LEU A 72 -14.77 8.51 -1.53
CA LEU A 72 -13.46 8.16 -2.06
C LEU A 72 -13.65 7.29 -3.30
N LYS A 73 -13.00 7.65 -4.42
CA LYS A 73 -13.25 7.09 -5.75
C LYS A 73 -12.09 6.28 -6.30
N LEU A 74 -12.41 5.24 -7.05
CA LEU A 74 -11.44 4.47 -7.83
C LEU A 74 -12.01 4.14 -9.21
N ASP A 75 -11.10 3.78 -10.14
CA ASP A 75 -11.42 3.22 -11.44
C ASP A 75 -10.86 1.80 -11.53
N VAL A 76 -11.61 0.89 -12.14
CA VAL A 76 -11.19 -0.49 -12.39
C VAL A 76 -11.11 -0.74 -13.89
N TYR A 77 -9.99 -1.28 -14.35
CA TYR A 77 -9.75 -1.73 -15.71
C TYR A 77 -9.49 -3.24 -15.67
N TYR A 78 -10.18 -4.00 -16.52
CA TYR A 78 -10.05 -5.45 -16.50
C TYR A 78 -10.27 -6.06 -17.90
N PRO A 79 -9.73 -7.27 -18.17
CA PRO A 79 -9.86 -7.91 -19.47
C PRO A 79 -11.28 -8.44 -19.70
N ASP A 80 -11.77 -8.27 -20.93
CA ASP A 80 -12.97 -8.97 -21.41
C ASP A 80 -12.62 -10.42 -21.76
N ASN A 81 -12.55 -11.27 -20.75
CA ASN A 81 -12.30 -12.70 -20.87
C ASN A 81 -12.95 -13.46 -19.72
N ASN A 82 -12.93 -14.80 -19.78
CA ASN A 82 -13.53 -15.67 -18.78
C ASN A 82 -12.55 -16.16 -17.69
N SER A 83 -11.37 -15.55 -17.56
CA SER A 83 -10.41 -15.94 -16.51
C SER A 83 -11.00 -15.64 -15.13
N THR A 84 -10.85 -16.60 -14.21
CA THR A 84 -11.33 -16.51 -12.81
C THR A 84 -10.20 -16.32 -11.81
N ASN A 85 -8.97 -16.10 -12.28
CA ASN A 85 -7.77 -16.06 -11.45
C ASN A 85 -6.83 -14.98 -12.00
N ARG A 86 -7.15 -13.72 -11.71
CA ARG A 86 -6.43 -12.56 -12.24
C ARG A 86 -5.53 -11.94 -11.19
N PRO A 87 -4.28 -11.59 -11.50
CA PRO A 87 -3.49 -10.74 -10.63
C PRO A 87 -4.06 -9.32 -10.65
N VAL A 88 -3.88 -8.58 -9.56
CA VAL A 88 -4.34 -7.20 -9.45
C VAL A 88 -3.18 -6.24 -9.20
N PHE A 89 -3.23 -5.09 -9.85
CA PHE A 89 -2.30 -3.99 -9.65
C PHE A 89 -3.08 -2.73 -9.24
N MET A 90 -2.95 -2.32 -7.97
CA MET A 90 -3.46 -1.05 -7.48
C MET A 90 -2.42 0.05 -7.65
N PHE A 91 -2.78 1.15 -8.29
CA PHE A 91 -1.89 2.28 -8.55
C PHE A 91 -2.37 3.56 -7.86
N ILE A 92 -1.42 4.27 -7.24
CA ILE A 92 -1.62 5.47 -6.44
C ILE A 92 -0.96 6.64 -7.17
N HIS A 93 -1.73 7.66 -7.52
CA HIS A 93 -1.20 8.80 -8.26
C HIS A 93 -0.25 9.67 -7.41
N GLY A 94 0.63 10.42 -8.08
CA GLY A 94 1.43 11.47 -7.45
C GLY A 94 0.68 12.79 -7.36
N GLY A 95 1.36 13.83 -6.86
CA GLY A 95 0.81 15.18 -6.73
C GLY A 95 1.20 15.84 -5.41
N GLY A 96 2.27 15.36 -4.75
CA GLY A 96 2.81 15.95 -3.52
C GLY A 96 1.83 15.99 -2.36
N PHE A 97 0.82 15.11 -2.34
CA PHE A 97 -0.30 15.13 -1.38
C PHE A 97 -1.15 16.41 -1.41
N THR A 98 -0.96 17.24 -2.43
CA THR A 98 -1.69 18.51 -2.57
C THR A 98 -2.75 18.50 -3.65
N GLY A 99 -2.79 17.46 -4.48
CA GLY A 99 -3.73 17.25 -5.56
C GLY A 99 -3.30 16.05 -6.40
N GLY A 100 -3.93 15.85 -7.55
CA GLY A 100 -3.70 14.75 -8.46
C GLY A 100 -5.01 14.03 -8.76
N ILE A 101 -4.97 13.10 -9.71
CA ILE A 101 -6.17 12.37 -10.14
C ILE A 101 -5.82 10.94 -10.57
N LYS A 102 -6.70 9.99 -10.29
CA LYS A 102 -6.60 8.57 -10.67
C LYS A 102 -6.57 8.31 -12.18
N HIS A 103 -7.18 9.19 -12.97
CA HIS A 103 -7.31 9.06 -14.44
C HIS A 103 -6.32 9.96 -15.21
N LYS A 104 -5.14 10.22 -14.64
CA LYS A 104 -4.05 10.86 -15.38
C LYS A 104 -3.72 10.03 -16.63
N PRO A 105 -3.52 10.66 -17.83
CA PRO A 105 -3.34 9.90 -19.08
C PRO A 105 -2.31 8.77 -19.00
N GLU A 106 -1.17 9.01 -18.37
CA GLU A 106 -0.11 8.01 -18.23
C GLU A 106 -0.51 6.84 -17.33
N ILE A 107 -1.36 7.07 -16.34
CA ILE A 107 -1.92 6.01 -15.48
C ILE A 107 -2.96 5.21 -16.27
N VAL A 108 -3.80 5.89 -17.07
CA VAL A 108 -4.78 5.24 -17.96
C VAL A 108 -4.08 4.37 -19.00
N ASP A 109 -2.97 4.85 -19.58
CA ASP A 109 -2.16 4.07 -20.52
C ASP A 109 -1.59 2.81 -19.86
N MET A 110 -1.06 2.94 -18.63
CA MET A 110 -0.58 1.80 -17.84
C MET A 110 -1.72 0.84 -17.49
N ALA A 111 -2.90 1.35 -17.12
CA ALA A 111 -4.08 0.54 -16.82
C ALA A 111 -4.52 -0.31 -18.03
N ASN A 112 -4.58 0.30 -19.22
CA ASN A 112 -4.89 -0.40 -20.47
C ASN A 112 -3.80 -1.42 -20.83
N TYR A 113 -2.53 -1.08 -20.59
CA TYR A 113 -1.40 -1.98 -20.82
C TYR A 113 -1.54 -3.27 -20.00
N TYR A 114 -1.82 -3.17 -18.71
CA TYR A 114 -1.97 -4.32 -17.82
C TYR A 114 -3.27 -5.08 -18.07
N ALA A 115 -4.40 -4.38 -18.17
CA ALA A 115 -5.70 -5.02 -18.37
C ALA A 115 -5.77 -5.77 -19.69
N SER A 116 -5.21 -5.25 -20.79
CA SER A 116 -5.15 -5.96 -22.07
C SER A 116 -4.29 -7.24 -22.02
N ARG A 117 -3.52 -7.46 -20.96
CA ARG A 117 -2.66 -8.63 -20.71
C ARG A 117 -3.18 -9.58 -19.64
N GLY A 118 -4.42 -9.37 -19.16
CA GLY A 118 -5.06 -10.31 -18.23
C GLY A 118 -5.06 -9.87 -16.76
N TRP A 119 -4.56 -8.68 -16.44
CA TRP A 119 -4.57 -8.12 -15.09
C TRP A 119 -5.88 -7.37 -14.80
N VAL A 120 -6.22 -7.27 -13.52
CA VAL A 120 -7.09 -6.20 -13.04
C VAL A 120 -6.20 -5.04 -12.63
N PHE A 121 -6.49 -3.84 -13.11
CA PHE A 121 -5.76 -2.63 -12.71
C PHE A 121 -6.73 -1.70 -12.00
N VAL A 122 -6.37 -1.22 -10.82
CA VAL A 122 -7.20 -0.34 -10.00
C VAL A 122 -6.43 0.95 -9.77
N SER A 123 -6.98 2.07 -10.22
CA SER A 123 -6.42 3.40 -9.95
C SER A 123 -7.28 4.13 -8.94
N ILE A 124 -6.68 4.67 -7.88
CA ILE A 124 -7.40 5.29 -6.78
C ILE A 124 -7.17 6.79 -6.69
N ASP A 125 -8.21 7.56 -6.34
CA ASP A 125 -8.08 8.85 -5.70
C ASP A 125 -8.00 8.66 -4.19
N TYR A 126 -7.29 9.54 -3.52
CA TYR A 126 -7.16 9.59 -2.06
C TYR A 126 -7.24 11.06 -1.62
N ARG A 127 -7.58 11.30 -0.35
CA ARG A 127 -7.68 12.67 0.16
C ARG A 127 -6.34 13.38 0.16
N THR A 128 -6.29 14.46 -0.56
CA THR A 128 -5.18 15.42 -0.62
C THR A 128 -5.55 16.70 0.12
N THR A 129 -4.67 17.70 0.13
CA THR A 129 -5.05 19.00 0.72
C THR A 129 -6.20 19.68 -0.06
N GLU A 130 -6.43 19.29 -1.32
CA GLU A 130 -7.55 19.79 -2.11
C GLU A 130 -8.88 19.23 -1.59
N GLU A 131 -8.96 17.91 -1.36
CA GLU A 131 -10.15 17.25 -0.79
C GLU A 131 -10.35 17.58 0.70
N LEU A 132 -9.28 17.88 1.44
CA LEU A 132 -9.38 18.35 2.82
C LEU A 132 -9.90 19.78 2.93
N GLY A 133 -10.00 20.50 1.79
CA GLY A 133 -10.33 21.91 1.78
C GLY A 133 -9.17 22.77 2.31
N VAL A 134 -8.49 23.49 1.42
CA VAL A 134 -7.37 24.37 1.80
C VAL A 134 -7.82 25.45 2.77
N ILE A 135 -7.33 25.40 4.01
CA ILE A 135 -7.64 26.37 5.05
C ILE A 135 -6.63 27.51 4.99
N GLN A 136 -6.98 28.55 4.23
CA GLN A 136 -6.11 29.72 4.05
C GLN A 136 -6.11 30.64 5.28
N GLY A 137 -4.94 31.23 5.54
CA GLY A 137 -4.79 32.22 6.62
C GLY A 137 -4.93 31.63 8.04
N MET A 138 -4.96 30.32 8.18
CA MET A 138 -4.93 29.65 9.47
C MET A 138 -3.51 29.58 10.02
N THR A 139 -3.37 29.73 11.32
CA THR A 139 -2.13 29.34 12.00
C THR A 139 -2.06 27.82 12.16
N PRO A 140 -0.86 27.23 12.25
CA PRO A 140 -0.73 25.79 12.50
C PRO A 140 -1.57 25.29 13.68
N GLU A 141 -1.62 26.03 14.79
CA GLU A 141 -2.37 25.65 16.00
C GLU A 141 -3.88 25.60 15.76
N LYS A 142 -4.41 26.41 14.87
CA LYS A 142 -5.83 26.37 14.51
C LYS A 142 -6.19 25.15 13.70
N LEU A 143 -5.26 24.62 12.89
CA LEU A 143 -5.46 23.40 12.12
C LEU A 143 -5.77 22.19 13.00
N LEU A 144 -5.23 22.13 14.23
CA LEU A 144 -5.56 21.09 15.20
C LEU A 144 -7.06 20.96 15.46
N VAL A 145 -7.77 22.10 15.48
CA VAL A 145 -9.23 22.13 15.69
C VAL A 145 -9.95 21.56 14.46
N TYR A 146 -9.48 21.90 13.27
CA TYR A 146 -10.11 21.46 12.02
C TYR A 146 -9.86 19.99 11.72
N TYR A 147 -8.71 19.45 12.09
CA TYR A 147 -8.35 18.05 11.77
C TYR A 147 -8.65 17.06 12.90
N LYS A 148 -9.34 17.52 13.95
CA LYS A 148 -9.81 16.62 15.01
C LYS A 148 -10.71 15.52 14.41
N GLY A 149 -10.36 14.25 14.60
CA GLY A 149 -11.06 13.10 14.04
C GLY A 149 -10.70 12.81 12.57
N ILE A 150 -9.90 13.67 11.91
CA ILE A 150 -9.39 13.45 10.53
C ILE A 150 -8.01 12.80 10.57
N ALA A 151 -7.11 13.29 11.44
CA ALA A 151 -5.81 12.68 11.68
C ALA A 151 -5.53 12.54 13.18
N PRO A 152 -4.67 11.60 13.61
CA PRO A 152 -4.31 11.46 15.02
C PRO A 152 -3.62 12.70 15.54
N GLN A 153 -3.85 13.01 16.81
CA GLN A 153 -3.23 14.17 17.47
C GLN A 153 -1.70 14.13 17.37
N GLU A 154 -1.10 12.96 17.61
CA GLU A 154 0.35 12.77 17.54
C GLU A 154 0.92 13.06 16.16
N TRP A 155 0.21 12.67 15.10
CA TRP A 155 0.62 12.97 13.72
C TRP A 155 0.61 14.48 13.46
N ILE A 156 -0.44 15.17 13.90
CA ILE A 156 -0.58 16.63 13.73
C ILE A 156 0.48 17.37 14.56
N ASP A 157 0.75 16.92 15.79
CA ASP A 157 1.76 17.52 16.67
C ASP A 157 3.17 17.40 16.07
N ASN A 158 3.50 16.26 15.46
CA ASN A 158 4.77 16.08 14.73
C ASN A 158 4.84 16.95 13.47
N ALA A 159 3.75 17.04 12.71
CA ALA A 159 3.66 17.93 11.56
C ALA A 159 3.90 19.40 11.97
N LEU A 160 3.34 19.84 13.09
CA LEU A 160 3.54 21.19 13.63
C LEU A 160 4.99 21.47 14.05
N GLN A 161 5.72 20.48 14.53
CA GLN A 161 7.13 20.63 14.92
C GLN A 161 8.04 20.84 13.70
N GLY A 162 7.74 20.16 12.58
CA GLY A 162 8.55 20.22 11.35
C GLY A 162 8.13 21.30 10.36
N ALA A 163 6.86 21.71 10.39
CA ALA A 163 6.29 22.61 9.37
C ALA A 163 6.71 24.07 9.56
N GLN A 164 6.96 24.75 8.43
CA GLN A 164 7.25 26.18 8.37
C GLN A 164 5.97 27.01 8.10
N SER A 165 4.87 26.35 7.72
CA SER A 165 3.62 27.00 7.33
C SER A 165 2.42 26.09 7.59
N SER A 166 1.22 26.69 7.61
CA SER A 166 -0.04 25.92 7.70
C SER A 166 -0.26 25.00 6.49
N GLY A 167 0.27 25.35 5.32
CA GLY A 167 0.21 24.52 4.12
C GLY A 167 1.01 23.23 4.27
N GLU A 168 2.17 23.27 4.91
CA GLU A 168 2.99 22.09 5.18
C GLU A 168 2.34 21.18 6.23
N VAL A 169 1.67 21.74 7.25
CA VAL A 169 0.88 20.93 8.20
C VAL A 169 -0.26 20.22 7.49
N GLN A 170 -0.97 20.91 6.58
CA GLN A 170 -2.02 20.29 5.78
C GLN A 170 -1.48 19.18 4.89
N GLN A 171 -0.34 19.39 4.24
CA GLN A 171 0.32 18.40 3.41
C GLN A 171 0.74 17.16 4.22
N ALA A 172 1.34 17.35 5.38
CA ALA A 172 1.69 16.25 6.28
C ALA A 172 0.45 15.49 6.79
N THR A 173 -0.66 16.20 7.04
CA THR A 173 -1.94 15.57 7.39
C THR A 173 -2.49 14.73 6.23
N ALA A 174 -2.39 15.24 4.99
CA ALA A 174 -2.78 14.50 3.80
C ALA A 174 -1.93 13.23 3.58
N MET A 175 -0.67 13.22 4.00
CA MET A 175 0.16 11.99 3.98
C MET A 175 -0.46 10.87 4.84
N TYR A 176 -0.94 11.17 6.05
CA TYR A 176 -1.65 10.20 6.88
C TYR A 176 -2.90 9.67 6.18
N LEU A 177 -3.68 10.56 5.61
CA LEU A 177 -4.94 10.20 4.95
C LEU A 177 -4.71 9.39 3.68
N ALA A 178 -3.68 9.70 2.90
CA ALA A 178 -3.31 8.90 1.74
C ALA A 178 -3.06 7.43 2.10
N GLN A 179 -2.42 7.16 3.24
CA GLN A 179 -2.22 5.79 3.76
C GLN A 179 -3.55 5.15 4.15
N ARG A 180 -4.36 5.87 4.92
CA ARG A 180 -5.67 5.40 5.39
C ARG A 180 -6.59 5.04 4.23
N ASP A 181 -6.65 5.91 3.22
CA ASP A 181 -7.50 5.76 2.05
C ASP A 181 -7.00 4.63 1.13
N ALA A 182 -5.69 4.53 0.89
CA ALA A 182 -5.12 3.46 0.08
C ALA A 182 -5.29 2.07 0.75
N LYS A 183 -5.17 1.98 2.08
CA LYS A 183 -5.50 0.75 2.82
C LYS A 183 -6.99 0.40 2.74
N ALA A 184 -7.88 1.39 2.74
CA ALA A 184 -9.31 1.17 2.51
C ALA A 184 -9.58 0.64 1.10
N ALA A 185 -8.89 1.17 0.08
CA ALA A 185 -8.98 0.69 -1.29
C ALA A 185 -8.48 -0.77 -1.43
N LEU A 186 -7.40 -1.15 -0.75
CA LEU A 186 -6.94 -2.55 -0.71
C LEU A 186 -7.99 -3.48 -0.10
N ARG A 187 -8.62 -3.09 0.99
CA ARG A 187 -9.72 -3.88 1.58
C ARG A 187 -10.92 -3.95 0.64
N TRP A 188 -11.23 -2.87 -0.09
CA TRP A 188 -12.27 -2.89 -1.11
C TRP A 188 -11.96 -3.86 -2.25
N ILE A 189 -10.70 -3.92 -2.72
CA ILE A 189 -10.25 -4.89 -3.74
C ILE A 189 -10.51 -6.32 -3.27
N VAL A 190 -10.14 -6.64 -2.02
CA VAL A 190 -10.37 -7.96 -1.43
C VAL A 190 -11.85 -8.28 -1.31
N ALA A 191 -12.67 -7.34 -0.84
CA ALA A 191 -14.13 -7.49 -0.72
C ALA A 191 -14.81 -7.73 -2.07
N ASN A 192 -14.25 -7.16 -3.16
CA ASN A 192 -14.78 -7.27 -4.52
C ASN A 192 -14.01 -8.27 -5.41
N ALA A 193 -13.14 -9.09 -4.83
CA ALA A 193 -12.30 -10.02 -5.57
C ALA A 193 -13.12 -10.96 -6.48
N ASN A 194 -14.26 -11.46 -6.01
CA ASN A 194 -15.14 -12.31 -6.81
C ASN A 194 -15.77 -11.57 -8.00
N THR A 195 -16.09 -10.29 -7.86
CA THR A 195 -16.70 -9.47 -8.93
C THR A 195 -15.77 -9.32 -10.12
N TYR A 196 -14.48 -9.13 -9.86
CA TYR A 196 -13.47 -8.91 -10.91
C TYR A 196 -12.60 -10.14 -11.16
N ASN A 197 -12.91 -11.29 -10.53
CA ASN A 197 -12.14 -12.53 -10.64
C ASN A 197 -10.67 -12.37 -10.21
N ILE A 198 -10.42 -11.62 -9.15
CA ILE A 198 -9.09 -11.36 -8.59
C ILE A 198 -8.62 -12.53 -7.74
N ASN A 199 -7.37 -12.96 -7.92
CA ASN A 199 -6.66 -13.77 -6.95
C ASN A 199 -6.02 -12.87 -5.88
N LYS A 200 -6.49 -13.00 -4.64
CA LYS A 200 -6.06 -12.17 -3.50
C LYS A 200 -4.60 -12.40 -3.08
N ASP A 201 -3.97 -13.50 -3.51
CA ASP A 201 -2.57 -13.80 -3.23
C ASP A 201 -1.60 -13.11 -4.22
N PHE A 202 -2.14 -12.42 -5.24
CA PHE A 202 -1.39 -11.75 -6.28
C PHE A 202 -1.74 -10.25 -6.35
N ILE A 203 -1.60 -9.57 -5.22
CA ILE A 203 -1.83 -8.13 -5.10
C ILE A 203 -0.50 -7.39 -5.26
N THR A 204 -0.44 -6.51 -6.25
CA THR A 204 0.63 -5.52 -6.44
C THR A 204 0.12 -4.13 -6.05
N VAL A 205 0.93 -3.36 -5.36
CA VAL A 205 0.69 -1.93 -5.12
C VAL A 205 1.79 -1.13 -5.76
N GLY A 206 1.44 -0.04 -6.41
CA GLY A 206 2.45 0.86 -6.95
C GLY A 206 1.99 2.30 -6.98
N GLY A 207 2.93 3.18 -7.22
CA GLY A 207 2.65 4.60 -7.30
C GLY A 207 3.83 5.43 -7.79
N ALA A 208 3.56 6.71 -8.01
CA ALA A 208 4.54 7.67 -8.48
C ALA A 208 4.62 8.87 -7.54
N SER A 209 5.83 9.38 -7.23
CA SER A 209 6.02 10.54 -6.36
C SER A 209 5.34 10.33 -4.98
N ALA A 210 4.40 11.17 -4.59
CA ALA A 210 3.59 10.98 -3.38
C ALA A 210 2.93 9.59 -3.31
N GLY A 211 2.45 9.07 -4.45
CA GLY A 211 1.91 7.71 -4.54
C GLY A 211 2.96 6.62 -4.30
N ALA A 212 4.22 6.84 -4.69
CA ALA A 212 5.32 5.92 -4.39
C ALA A 212 5.68 5.93 -2.90
N ILE A 213 5.67 7.11 -2.25
CA ILE A 213 5.83 7.24 -0.79
C ILE A 213 4.72 6.45 -0.08
N THR A 214 3.46 6.62 -0.52
CA THR A 214 2.32 5.87 -0.01
C THR A 214 2.48 4.37 -0.23
N THR A 215 2.99 3.93 -1.38
CA THR A 215 3.25 2.52 -1.70
C THR A 215 4.22 1.88 -0.70
N ILE A 216 5.36 2.54 -0.43
CA ILE A 216 6.33 2.02 0.56
C ILE A 216 5.68 1.94 1.94
N ALA A 217 5.03 3.00 2.38
CA ALA A 217 4.35 3.02 3.68
C ALA A 217 3.32 1.89 3.85
N LEU A 218 2.58 1.55 2.79
CA LEU A 218 1.65 0.42 2.79
C LEU A 218 2.36 -0.93 2.96
N GLY A 219 3.51 -1.09 2.33
CA GLY A 219 4.26 -2.35 2.35
C GLY A 219 4.92 -2.64 3.69
N ILE A 220 5.40 -1.59 4.37
CA ILE A 220 6.18 -1.68 5.61
C ILE A 220 5.36 -1.43 6.89
N SER A 221 4.05 -1.26 6.80
CA SER A 221 3.17 -0.99 7.93
C SER A 221 2.19 -2.13 8.18
N ASN A 222 1.83 -2.35 9.45
CA ASN A 222 0.83 -3.33 9.85
C ASN A 222 -0.56 -2.92 9.33
N GLN A 223 -1.50 -3.85 9.26
CA GLN A 223 -2.85 -3.58 8.76
C GLN A 223 -3.65 -2.62 9.65
N GLU A 224 -3.30 -2.57 10.93
CA GLU A 224 -3.89 -1.72 11.96
C GLU A 224 -3.46 -0.27 11.84
N ASP A 225 -2.23 -0.03 11.39
CA ASP A 225 -1.66 1.31 11.23
C ASP A 225 -2.48 2.11 10.21
N PHE A 226 -2.66 3.40 10.45
CA PHE A 226 -3.52 4.30 9.67
C PHE A 226 -5.01 3.92 9.68
N ARG A 227 -5.42 2.96 10.50
CA ARG A 227 -6.80 2.52 10.68
C ARG A 227 -7.29 2.78 12.10
N ASP A 228 -6.55 2.31 13.09
CA ASP A 228 -7.03 2.17 14.47
C ASP A 228 -6.67 3.35 15.38
N GLU A 229 -5.81 4.28 14.94
CA GLU A 229 -5.44 5.48 15.70
C GLU A 229 -6.60 6.46 15.88
N ILE A 230 -7.61 6.39 15.00
CA ILE A 230 -8.85 7.17 15.14
C ILE A 230 -10.01 6.20 15.25
N SER A 231 -10.77 6.32 16.32
CA SER A 231 -11.92 5.45 16.58
C SER A 231 -13.09 5.71 15.63
N ILE A 232 -13.98 4.71 15.47
CA ILE A 232 -15.24 4.88 14.70
C ILE A 232 -16.13 5.97 15.30
N SER A 233 -16.01 6.26 16.61
CA SER A 233 -16.76 7.35 17.22
C SER A 233 -16.28 8.73 16.81
N ASP A 234 -14.99 8.86 16.48
CA ASP A 234 -14.36 10.11 16.04
C ASP A 234 -14.41 10.26 14.51
N ASP A 235 -14.27 9.15 13.79
CA ASP A 235 -14.44 9.07 12.34
C ASP A 235 -15.45 7.98 11.96
N PRO A 236 -16.74 8.28 11.88
CA PRO A 236 -17.78 7.31 11.51
C PRO A 236 -17.62 6.73 10.10
N THR A 237 -16.91 7.42 9.19
CA THR A 237 -16.68 6.95 7.82
C THR A 237 -15.81 5.70 7.79
N LEU A 238 -15.02 5.44 8.82
CA LEU A 238 -14.22 4.22 8.95
C LEU A 238 -15.09 2.95 8.79
N SER A 239 -16.36 2.97 9.20
CA SER A 239 -17.29 1.85 9.03
C SER A 239 -17.56 1.47 7.56
N THR A 240 -17.26 2.36 6.62
CA THR A 240 -17.44 2.14 5.16
C THR A 240 -16.23 1.49 4.49
N THR A 241 -15.14 1.25 5.22
CA THR A 241 -13.82 0.89 4.68
C THR A 241 -13.54 -0.62 4.71
N ASN A 242 -14.56 -1.47 4.73
CA ASN A 242 -14.43 -2.94 4.73
C ASN A 242 -13.47 -3.48 5.83
N LEU A 243 -13.66 -3.05 7.06
CA LEU A 243 -12.76 -3.31 8.20
C LEU A 243 -12.49 -4.80 8.49
N ASN A 244 -13.39 -5.69 8.07
CA ASN A 244 -13.25 -7.13 8.29
C ASN A 244 -12.37 -7.83 7.25
N GLU A 245 -11.99 -7.12 6.18
CA GLU A 245 -11.11 -7.66 5.14
C GLU A 245 -9.65 -7.47 5.51
N SER A 246 -8.85 -8.49 5.20
CA SER A 246 -7.39 -8.45 5.28
C SER A 246 -6.78 -8.67 3.90
N TYR A 247 -5.59 -8.13 3.67
CA TYR A 247 -4.87 -8.25 2.41
C TYR A 247 -3.39 -8.57 2.66
N LYS A 248 -2.73 -9.10 1.65
CA LYS A 248 -1.28 -9.24 1.63
C LYS A 248 -0.76 -8.65 0.32
N VAL A 249 0.07 -7.63 0.42
CA VAL A 249 0.80 -7.10 -0.75
C VAL A 249 1.92 -8.06 -1.09
N ARG A 250 2.00 -8.52 -2.33
CA ARG A 250 3.03 -9.46 -2.80
C ARG A 250 4.23 -8.75 -3.39
N SER A 251 4.00 -7.66 -4.13
CA SER A 251 5.06 -6.88 -4.77
C SER A 251 4.71 -5.40 -4.79
N MET A 252 5.74 -4.56 -4.81
CA MET A 252 5.60 -3.11 -4.90
C MET A 252 6.29 -2.54 -6.13
N VAL A 253 5.72 -1.46 -6.66
CA VAL A 253 6.27 -0.68 -7.78
C VAL A 253 6.36 0.78 -7.35
N TYR A 254 7.57 1.31 -7.39
CA TYR A 254 7.89 2.65 -6.92
C TYR A 254 8.51 3.47 -8.05
N PHE A 255 7.91 4.61 -8.37
CA PHE A 255 8.45 5.53 -9.34
C PHE A 255 8.77 6.89 -8.69
N TRP A 256 10.06 7.30 -8.77
CA TRP A 256 10.56 8.60 -8.28
C TRP A 256 9.92 9.08 -6.97
N GLY A 257 9.90 8.25 -5.97
CA GLY A 257 9.42 8.55 -4.62
C GLY A 257 10.55 8.92 -3.65
N SER A 258 10.27 8.84 -2.35
CA SER A 258 11.21 9.12 -1.27
C SER A 258 10.93 8.19 -0.09
N ASN A 259 11.97 7.66 0.55
CA ASN A 259 11.87 6.99 1.84
C ASN A 259 12.00 7.99 3.01
N LYS A 260 12.68 9.12 2.82
CA LYS A 260 12.88 10.14 3.87
C LYS A 260 11.60 10.82 4.31
N LYS A 261 10.61 10.95 3.41
CA LYS A 261 9.30 11.50 3.78
C LYS A 261 8.54 10.62 4.78
N LEU A 262 9.00 9.39 5.00
CA LEU A 262 8.45 8.45 5.98
C LEU A 262 9.04 8.61 7.38
N ASP A 263 10.00 9.52 7.59
CA ASP A 263 10.62 9.75 8.90
C ASP A 263 9.59 10.20 9.96
N VAL A 264 8.45 10.74 9.53
CA VAL A 264 7.31 11.02 10.41
C VAL A 264 6.76 9.75 11.10
N PHE A 265 6.90 8.57 10.48
CA PHE A 265 6.58 7.29 11.12
C PHE A 265 7.41 7.07 12.38
N GLU A 266 8.66 7.40 12.28
CA GLU A 266 9.61 7.22 13.37
C GLU A 266 9.19 8.03 14.58
N ALA A 267 8.67 9.22 14.35
CA ALA A 267 8.21 10.09 15.40
C ALA A 267 6.86 9.70 16.00
N VAL A 268 5.96 9.13 15.19
CA VAL A 268 4.58 8.81 15.60
C VAL A 268 4.46 7.41 16.20
N TYR A 269 5.18 6.42 15.63
CA TYR A 269 5.04 5.02 16.01
C TYR A 269 6.14 4.50 16.95
N ASP A 270 6.97 5.38 17.51
CA ASP A 270 8.07 5.05 18.44
C ASP A 270 9.04 3.99 17.86
N LEU A 271 10.09 4.43 17.18
CA LEU A 271 11.05 3.58 16.47
C LEU A 271 11.70 2.45 17.28
N GLU A 272 11.87 2.62 18.57
CA GLU A 272 12.42 1.55 19.43
C GLU A 272 11.45 0.37 19.56
N GLN A 273 10.14 0.59 19.22
CA GLN A 273 9.08 -0.40 19.31
C GLN A 273 8.51 -0.78 17.94
N TYR A 274 8.77 0.00 16.90
CA TYR A 274 8.22 -0.17 15.56
C TYR A 274 9.32 -0.45 14.54
N ASP A 275 9.50 -1.71 14.19
CA ASP A 275 10.37 -2.14 13.09
C ASP A 275 9.73 -1.76 11.76
N ARG A 276 10.14 -0.62 11.21
CA ARG A 276 9.59 -0.04 9.99
C ARG A 276 9.84 -0.91 8.76
N TYR A 277 11.01 -1.49 8.68
CA TYR A 277 11.38 -2.41 7.59
C TYR A 277 11.76 -3.76 8.16
N ASP A 278 11.20 -4.83 7.62
CA ASP A 278 11.50 -6.18 8.06
C ASP A 278 11.60 -7.18 6.88
N PRO A 279 12.19 -8.38 7.08
CA PRO A 279 12.36 -9.35 6.00
C PRO A 279 11.07 -9.89 5.37
N SER A 280 9.89 -9.59 5.93
CA SER A 280 8.59 -9.99 5.39
C SER A 280 7.97 -8.96 4.45
N ASP A 281 8.61 -7.80 4.30
CA ASP A 281 8.15 -6.75 3.40
C ASP A 281 8.09 -7.23 1.95
N PRO A 282 7.17 -6.68 1.14
CA PRO A 282 7.01 -7.08 -0.25
C PRO A 282 8.25 -6.76 -1.10
N GLU A 283 8.55 -7.61 -2.08
CA GLU A 283 9.60 -7.35 -3.08
C GLU A 283 9.33 -6.06 -3.85
N LEU A 284 10.40 -5.32 -4.20
CA LEU A 284 10.30 -3.93 -4.65
C LEU A 284 10.96 -3.71 -6.03
N PHE A 285 10.19 -3.16 -6.98
CA PHE A 285 10.70 -2.51 -8.18
C PHE A 285 10.80 -1.00 -7.95
N MET A 286 11.95 -0.41 -8.26
CA MET A 286 12.17 1.04 -8.21
C MET A 286 12.58 1.57 -9.57
N GLY A 287 11.87 2.56 -10.09
CA GLY A 287 12.24 3.33 -11.26
C GLY A 287 12.52 4.78 -10.85
N HIS A 288 13.76 5.24 -11.01
CA HIS A 288 14.15 6.60 -10.64
C HIS A 288 15.21 7.16 -11.59
N GLY A 289 15.13 8.43 -11.91
CA GLY A 289 16.09 9.11 -12.75
C GLY A 289 17.19 9.80 -11.94
N THR A 290 18.32 10.11 -12.59
CA THR A 290 19.49 10.77 -11.98
C THR A 290 19.61 12.25 -12.34
N ALA A 291 18.64 12.84 -13.08
CA ALA A 291 18.59 14.28 -13.21
C ALA A 291 18.23 14.91 -11.85
N GLU A 292 18.71 16.15 -11.64
CA GLU A 292 18.45 16.85 -10.38
C GLU A 292 16.95 16.85 -10.02
N ASP A 293 16.64 16.34 -8.85
CA ASP A 293 15.28 16.29 -8.30
C ASP A 293 15.33 16.73 -6.82
N PRO A 294 14.96 17.98 -6.53
CA PRO A 294 14.99 18.49 -5.16
C PRO A 294 13.84 17.96 -4.29
N VAL A 295 12.86 17.28 -4.88
CA VAL A 295 11.67 16.78 -4.17
C VAL A 295 11.88 15.35 -3.67
N THR A 296 12.39 14.49 -4.55
CA THR A 296 12.69 13.08 -4.30
C THR A 296 14.02 12.72 -4.92
N PRO A 297 15.15 13.07 -4.27
CA PRO A 297 16.49 12.83 -4.80
C PRO A 297 16.77 11.36 -5.10
N TYR A 298 17.54 11.07 -6.16
CA TYR A 298 17.91 9.70 -6.54
C TYR A 298 18.65 8.96 -5.42
N GLU A 299 19.41 9.69 -4.61
CA GLU A 299 20.14 9.16 -3.45
C GLU A 299 19.22 8.49 -2.44
N GLU A 300 17.97 8.95 -2.32
CA GLU A 300 16.99 8.33 -1.43
C GLU A 300 16.50 6.98 -1.97
N ALA A 301 16.44 6.79 -3.29
CA ALA A 301 16.19 5.49 -3.89
C ALA A 301 17.37 4.53 -3.68
N LEU A 302 18.62 5.00 -3.72
CA LEU A 302 19.80 4.20 -3.39
C LEU A 302 19.83 3.79 -1.91
N GLU A 303 19.41 4.68 -1.02
CA GLU A 303 19.30 4.37 0.40
C GLU A 303 18.22 3.29 0.64
N LEU A 304 17.04 3.43 0.03
CA LEU A 304 15.98 2.44 0.09
C LEU A 304 16.44 1.08 -0.44
N GLN A 305 17.20 1.06 -1.55
CA GLN A 305 17.84 -0.14 -2.07
C GLN A 305 18.75 -0.79 -1.02
N GLY A 306 19.61 0.02 -0.38
CA GLY A 306 20.52 -0.47 0.66
C GLY A 306 19.80 -1.06 1.87
N ILE A 307 18.65 -0.51 2.26
CA ILE A 307 17.79 -1.05 3.34
C ILE A 307 17.29 -2.45 2.93
N TYR A 308 16.71 -2.59 1.74
CA TYR A 308 16.19 -3.85 1.21
C TYR A 308 17.29 -4.92 1.07
N ASP A 309 18.46 -4.53 0.55
CA ASP A 309 19.61 -5.42 0.43
C ASP A 309 20.08 -5.93 1.81
N SER A 310 20.07 -5.07 2.83
CA SER A 310 20.48 -5.43 4.19
C SER A 310 19.53 -6.43 4.86
N LEU A 311 18.26 -6.43 4.48
CA LEU A 311 17.22 -7.34 4.95
C LEU A 311 17.13 -8.62 4.10
N GLY A 312 17.84 -8.69 2.98
CA GLY A 312 17.81 -9.83 2.06
C GLY A 312 16.50 -9.90 1.25
N ILE A 313 15.79 -8.79 1.12
CA ILE A 313 14.56 -8.69 0.32
C ILE A 313 14.93 -8.36 -1.12
N TYR A 314 14.35 -9.11 -2.07
CA TYR A 314 14.62 -8.83 -3.48
C TYR A 314 14.11 -7.44 -3.86
N ASN A 315 14.99 -6.67 -4.47
CA ASN A 315 14.66 -5.35 -5.00
C ASN A 315 15.38 -5.11 -6.34
N LYS A 316 14.84 -4.23 -7.17
CA LYS A 316 15.42 -3.88 -8.46
C LYS A 316 15.30 -2.37 -8.67
N LEU A 317 16.41 -1.66 -8.56
CA LEU A 317 16.49 -0.26 -8.93
C LEU A 317 16.89 -0.12 -10.39
N VAL A 318 16.07 0.54 -11.19
CA VAL A 318 16.30 0.87 -12.60
C VAL A 318 16.51 2.37 -12.73
N THR A 319 17.71 2.75 -13.23
CA THR A 319 18.02 4.14 -13.56
C THR A 319 17.31 4.54 -14.84
N LEU A 320 16.36 5.44 -14.73
CA LEU A 320 15.53 5.87 -15.84
C LEU A 320 16.25 6.86 -16.76
N LEU A 321 16.07 6.69 -18.06
CA LEU A 321 16.56 7.57 -19.11
C LEU A 321 15.40 8.11 -19.94
N LEU A 322 15.55 9.30 -20.45
CA LEU A 322 14.65 9.84 -21.48
C LEU A 322 14.91 9.13 -22.83
N PRO A 323 13.99 9.17 -23.81
CA PRO A 323 14.18 8.52 -25.11
C PRO A 323 15.40 8.98 -25.89
N ASN A 324 15.95 10.15 -25.58
CA ASN A 324 17.17 10.69 -26.17
C ASN A 324 18.46 10.23 -25.45
N GLY A 325 18.34 9.37 -24.43
CA GLY A 325 19.46 8.85 -23.63
C GLY A 325 19.91 9.76 -22.48
N ASN A 326 19.30 10.93 -22.30
CA ASN A 326 19.62 11.78 -21.17
C ASN A 326 19.04 11.22 -19.85
N PRO A 327 19.65 11.56 -18.70
CA PRO A 327 19.07 11.24 -17.41
C PRO A 327 17.62 11.72 -17.29
N ALA A 328 16.72 10.87 -16.80
CA ALA A 328 15.36 11.25 -16.51
C ALA A 328 15.28 12.04 -15.18
N GLY A 329 14.31 12.94 -15.09
CA GLY A 329 13.98 13.67 -13.87
C GLY A 329 12.66 13.20 -13.27
N HIS A 330 12.13 14.00 -12.35
CA HIS A 330 10.84 13.72 -11.70
C HIS A 330 9.69 13.68 -12.72
N GLY A 331 8.84 12.68 -12.63
CA GLY A 331 7.67 12.55 -13.51
C GLY A 331 7.98 12.07 -14.93
N ALA A 332 9.09 11.37 -15.14
CA ALA A 332 9.51 10.91 -16.45
C ALA A 332 8.71 9.67 -16.93
N TRP A 333 7.42 9.86 -17.16
CA TRP A 333 6.52 8.78 -17.64
C TRP A 333 6.91 8.21 -19.00
N ASN A 334 7.61 8.97 -19.81
CA ASN A 334 8.13 8.57 -21.12
C ASN A 334 9.55 7.97 -21.06
N ALA A 335 10.03 7.62 -19.87
CA ALA A 335 11.35 6.98 -19.70
C ALA A 335 11.43 5.64 -20.44
N VAL A 336 12.62 5.38 -20.99
CA VAL A 336 12.94 4.16 -21.73
C VAL A 336 14.29 3.62 -21.26
N VAL A 337 14.34 2.34 -20.91
CA VAL A 337 15.58 1.63 -20.54
C VAL A 337 15.65 0.35 -21.35
N ASP A 338 16.74 0.14 -22.06
CA ASP A 338 16.92 -1.02 -22.96
C ASP A 338 15.79 -1.22 -23.97
N GLY A 339 15.22 -0.12 -24.46
CA GLY A 339 14.11 -0.11 -25.41
C GLY A 339 12.73 -0.37 -24.80
N LYS A 340 12.63 -0.52 -23.48
CA LYS A 340 11.37 -0.78 -22.74
C LYS A 340 10.90 0.45 -21.98
N GLY A 341 9.59 0.72 -22.06
CA GLY A 341 8.92 1.72 -21.24
C GLY A 341 8.60 1.21 -19.82
N LEU A 342 8.07 2.10 -18.97
CA LEU A 342 7.82 1.77 -17.56
C LEU A 342 6.89 0.57 -17.36
N SER A 343 5.82 0.47 -18.14
CA SER A 343 4.87 -0.65 -18.04
C SER A 343 5.51 -1.99 -18.43
N GLU A 344 6.43 -2.00 -19.41
CA GLU A 344 7.15 -3.21 -19.83
C GLU A 344 8.17 -3.63 -18.77
N LEU A 345 8.95 -2.67 -18.24
CA LEU A 345 9.93 -2.93 -17.20
C LEU A 345 9.31 -3.52 -15.93
N THR A 346 8.14 -2.98 -15.55
CA THR A 346 7.41 -3.45 -14.36
C THR A 346 6.69 -4.76 -14.62
N LEU A 347 6.14 -5.00 -15.81
CA LEU A 347 5.55 -6.29 -16.15
C LEU A 347 6.59 -7.41 -16.10
N ASP A 348 7.79 -7.20 -16.67
CA ASP A 348 8.88 -8.18 -16.59
C ASP A 348 9.22 -8.55 -15.14
N PHE A 349 9.36 -7.53 -14.27
CA PHE A 349 9.61 -7.74 -12.86
C PHE A 349 8.47 -8.53 -12.18
N LEU A 350 7.23 -8.13 -12.39
CA LEU A 350 6.08 -8.76 -11.74
C LEU A 350 5.86 -10.20 -12.20
N VAL A 351 6.03 -10.47 -13.50
CA VAL A 351 5.95 -11.83 -14.05
C VAL A 351 7.02 -12.73 -13.42
N GLU A 352 8.27 -12.26 -13.38
CA GLU A 352 9.39 -12.99 -12.80
C GLU A 352 9.18 -13.24 -11.29
N ARG A 353 8.90 -12.17 -10.53
CA ARG A 353 8.90 -12.25 -9.06
C ARG A 353 7.64 -12.88 -8.48
N GLN A 354 6.51 -12.74 -9.14
CA GLN A 354 5.29 -13.43 -8.76
C GLN A 354 5.17 -14.83 -9.37
N ASN A 355 6.15 -15.22 -10.19
CA ASN A 355 6.19 -16.52 -10.89
C ASN A 355 4.92 -16.76 -11.72
N LEU A 356 4.44 -15.72 -12.43
CA LEU A 356 3.22 -15.82 -13.23
C LEU A 356 3.44 -16.67 -14.47
N THR A 357 2.39 -17.38 -14.91
CA THR A 357 2.40 -18.11 -16.19
C THR A 357 2.17 -17.14 -17.34
N VAL A 358 3.05 -17.16 -18.32
CA VAL A 358 2.93 -16.35 -19.56
C VAL A 358 2.56 -17.26 -20.72
N GLU A 359 1.45 -16.98 -21.42
CA GLU A 359 0.93 -17.76 -22.55
C GLU A 359 0.64 -16.92 -23.79
#